data_58c18c5ca1feb31757b28325814e6bd5
#
_entry.id   58c18c5ca1feb31757b28325814e6bd5
#
_cell.length_a   1.000
_cell.length_b   1.000
_cell.length_c   1.000
_cell.angle_alpha   90.00
_cell.angle_beta   90.00
_cell.angle_gamma   90.00
#
_symmetry.space_group_name_H-M   'P 1'
#
loop_
_entity.id
_entity.type
_entity.pdbx_description
1 polymer ?
#
loop_
_entity_poly.entity_id
_entity_poly.type
_entity_poly.pdbx_seq_one_letter_code
_entity_poly.pdbx_strand_id
1 'polypeptide(L)'
;MTVVYIAALFTAENYVSYAAMLVVTGVCIALSRIPLKVILRGLKPLWIIIALTAVLNMFFTPGRELVSFWKITITYEGLVRAVFMVLRITMLIAGTFLLTYTTSPIALTDAMEILFGPLKKLKVPVHEMSMMMSMALRFIPTLIEETDKIMSAQKARGADFETGNLIQRAKALLPLLVPLFVSAFRRADELAVAMECRCYHGDQGRTRMKQLEWRMRDTLALLWGALVLAGMIVLSRFGL
;
A
#
# COMPACT_ATOMS: atom_id res chain seq x y z
N MET A 1 8.74 10.24 0.86
CA MET A 1 8.84 10.04 2.32
C MET A 1 8.70 8.57 2.72
N THR A 2 7.63 7.87 2.36
CA THR A 2 7.42 6.46 2.75
C THR A 2 8.55 5.54 2.33
N VAL A 3 9.12 5.70 1.13
CA VAL A 3 10.28 4.92 0.67
C VAL A 3 11.51 5.18 1.55
N VAL A 4 11.77 6.45 1.91
CA VAL A 4 12.88 6.81 2.80
C VAL A 4 12.69 6.22 4.20
N TYR A 5 11.45 6.25 4.72
CA TYR A 5 11.10 5.62 5.99
C TYR A 5 11.33 4.10 5.98
N ILE A 6 10.89 3.41 4.91
CA ILE A 6 11.12 1.98 4.75
C ILE A 6 12.63 1.69 4.68
N ALA A 7 13.39 2.45 3.89
CA ALA A 7 14.84 2.30 3.81
C ALA A 7 15.52 2.50 5.17
N ALA A 8 15.12 3.53 5.93
CA ALA A 8 15.63 3.77 7.28
C ALA A 8 15.31 2.62 8.25
N LEU A 9 14.14 2.01 8.12
CA LEU A 9 13.74 0.89 8.96
C LEU A 9 14.54 -0.40 8.66
N PHE A 10 14.93 -0.61 7.39
CA PHE A 10 15.75 -1.75 7.02
C PHE A 10 17.22 -1.59 7.43
N THR A 11 17.71 -0.36 7.56
CA THR A 11 19.07 -0.08 8.07
C THR A 11 19.16 -0.12 9.59
N ALA A 12 18.04 -0.18 10.31
CA ALA A 12 18.01 -0.31 11.76
C ALA A 12 18.35 -1.74 12.18
N GLU A 13 19.50 -1.95 12.82
CA GLU A 13 19.98 -3.25 13.31
C GLU A 13 20.13 -3.28 14.84
N ASN A 14 20.28 -2.12 15.50
CA ASN A 14 20.62 -1.97 16.90
C ASN A 14 19.43 -1.53 17.74
N TYR A 15 19.48 -1.76 19.06
CA TYR A 15 18.42 -1.37 20.03
C TYR A 15 18.11 0.12 19.96
N VAL A 16 19.15 0.96 19.88
CA VAL A 16 19.01 2.42 19.81
C VAL A 16 18.31 2.84 18.52
N SER A 17 18.69 2.21 17.40
CA SER A 17 18.07 2.46 16.09
C SER A 17 16.57 2.10 16.10
N TYR A 18 16.19 0.97 16.69
CA TYR A 18 14.78 0.59 16.81
C TYR A 18 14.00 1.53 17.72
N ALA A 19 14.58 1.95 18.84
CA ALA A 19 13.95 2.93 19.74
C ALA A 19 13.73 4.27 19.03
N ALA A 20 14.73 4.76 18.29
CA ALA A 20 14.61 5.99 17.51
C ALA A 20 13.52 5.86 16.42
N MET A 21 13.46 4.75 15.67
CA MET A 21 12.43 4.51 14.67
C MET A 21 11.03 4.41 15.29
N LEU A 22 10.91 3.84 16.48
CA LEU A 22 9.65 3.78 17.21
C LEU A 22 9.16 5.18 17.58
N VAL A 23 10.06 6.06 18.05
CA VAL A 23 9.76 7.48 18.32
C VAL A 23 9.32 8.19 17.04
N VAL A 24 10.08 8.04 15.94
CA VAL A 24 9.73 8.62 14.63
C VAL A 24 8.35 8.15 14.17
N THR A 25 8.09 6.86 14.23
CA THR A 25 6.77 6.29 13.85
C THR A 25 5.67 6.84 14.75
N GLY A 26 5.89 6.91 16.07
CA GLY A 26 4.95 7.47 17.03
C GLY A 26 4.63 8.95 16.75
N VAL A 27 5.65 9.75 16.45
CA VAL A 27 5.48 11.16 16.05
C VAL A 27 4.68 11.27 14.75
N CYS A 28 4.99 10.45 13.74
CA CYS A 28 4.24 10.44 12.48
C CYS A 28 2.76 10.08 12.70
N ILE A 29 2.47 9.09 13.55
CA ILE A 29 1.10 8.72 13.91
C ILE A 29 0.39 9.87 14.63
N ALA A 30 1.04 10.49 15.61
CA ALA A 30 0.47 11.60 16.37
C ALA A 30 0.15 12.82 15.48
N LEU A 31 1.07 13.18 14.57
CA LEU A 31 0.88 14.28 13.62
C LEU A 31 -0.21 13.99 12.58
N SER A 32 -0.40 12.74 12.20
CA SER A 32 -1.38 12.34 11.20
C SER A 32 -2.83 12.38 11.71
N ARG A 33 -3.04 12.54 13.03
CA ARG A 33 -4.35 12.53 13.70
C ARG A 33 -5.18 11.26 13.45
N ILE A 34 -4.56 10.18 13.02
CA ILE A 34 -5.22 8.89 12.82
C ILE A 34 -5.34 8.20 14.18
N PRO A 35 -6.54 7.74 14.58
CA PRO A 35 -6.70 7.04 15.84
C PRO A 35 -5.94 5.71 15.82
N LEU A 36 -5.12 5.47 16.86
CA LEU A 36 -4.34 4.23 17.03
C LEU A 36 -5.18 2.96 16.86
N LYS A 37 -6.46 3.02 17.23
CA LYS A 37 -7.41 1.92 17.07
C LYS A 37 -7.55 1.44 15.62
N VAL A 38 -7.42 2.34 14.65
CA VAL A 38 -7.49 2.00 13.22
C VAL A 38 -6.24 1.24 12.79
N ILE A 39 -5.06 1.70 13.23
CA ILE A 39 -3.77 1.05 12.95
C ILE A 39 -3.75 -0.35 13.57
N LEU A 40 -4.15 -0.49 14.84
CA LEU A 40 -4.23 -1.78 15.53
C LEU A 40 -5.24 -2.74 14.89
N ARG A 41 -6.36 -2.21 14.39
CA ARG A 41 -7.34 -3.02 13.64
C ARG A 41 -6.75 -3.54 12.33
N GLY A 42 -5.90 -2.75 11.67
CA GLY A 42 -5.17 -3.17 10.47
C GLY A 42 -4.12 -4.24 10.72
N LEU A 43 -3.55 -4.30 11.95
CA LEU A 43 -2.62 -5.36 12.34
C LEU A 43 -3.33 -6.70 12.63
N LYS A 44 -4.63 -6.65 12.99
CA LYS A 44 -5.39 -7.84 13.39
C LYS A 44 -5.36 -9.00 12.37
N PRO A 45 -5.55 -8.80 11.04
CA PRO A 45 -5.48 -9.90 10.08
C PRO A 45 -4.06 -10.45 9.89
N LEU A 46 -3.03 -9.66 10.23
CA LEU A 46 -1.62 -10.01 10.04
C LEU A 46 -0.98 -10.63 11.29
N TRP A 47 -1.71 -10.70 12.41
CA TRP A 47 -1.17 -11.20 13.67
C TRP A 47 -0.65 -12.64 13.56
N ILE A 48 -1.28 -13.47 12.71
CA ILE A 48 -0.85 -14.85 12.47
C ILE A 48 0.55 -14.87 11.84
N ILE A 49 0.80 -14.03 10.84
CA ILE A 49 2.10 -13.92 10.16
C ILE A 49 3.15 -13.37 11.13
N ILE A 50 2.79 -12.37 11.92
CA ILE A 50 3.67 -11.79 12.95
C ILE A 50 4.03 -12.83 14.00
N ALA A 51 3.04 -13.56 14.50
CA ALA A 51 3.26 -14.61 15.48
C ALA A 51 4.10 -15.77 14.90
N LEU A 52 3.82 -16.21 13.70
CA LEU A 52 4.59 -17.24 13.00
C LEU A 52 6.05 -16.81 12.82
N THR A 53 6.28 -15.57 12.38
CA THR A 53 7.63 -15.04 12.21
C THR A 53 8.38 -14.96 13.54
N ALA A 54 7.71 -14.55 14.63
CA ALA A 54 8.29 -14.52 15.96
C ALA A 54 8.68 -15.93 16.43
N VAL A 55 7.80 -16.89 16.27
CA VAL A 55 8.03 -18.30 16.63
C VAL A 55 9.20 -18.88 15.82
N LEU A 56 9.22 -18.69 14.50
CA LEU A 56 10.31 -19.17 13.66
C LEU A 56 11.66 -18.58 14.09
N ASN A 57 11.74 -17.25 14.30
CA ASN A 57 12.99 -16.64 14.75
C ASN A 57 13.42 -17.10 16.13
N MET A 58 12.49 -17.36 17.05
CA MET A 58 12.78 -17.83 18.39
C MET A 58 13.40 -19.24 18.40
N PHE A 59 12.96 -20.14 17.50
CA PHE A 59 13.40 -21.54 17.46
C PHE A 59 14.55 -21.80 16.50
N PHE A 60 14.64 -21.06 15.38
CA PHE A 60 15.63 -21.32 14.32
C PHE A 60 16.87 -20.43 14.40
N THR A 61 16.93 -19.48 15.33
CA THR A 61 18.13 -18.64 15.47
C THR A 61 19.13 -19.31 16.40
N PRO A 62 20.36 -19.63 15.95
CA PRO A 62 21.40 -20.16 16.80
C PRO A 62 21.90 -19.09 17.78
N GLY A 63 22.20 -19.48 19.02
CA GLY A 63 22.69 -18.57 20.04
C GLY A 63 22.82 -19.26 21.40
N ARG A 64 22.94 -18.47 22.49
CA ARG A 64 23.03 -19.00 23.86
C ARG A 64 21.73 -19.63 24.28
N GLU A 65 21.76 -20.91 24.68
CA GLU A 65 20.61 -21.67 25.12
C GLU A 65 20.08 -21.10 26.44
N LEU A 66 18.85 -20.63 26.46
CA LEU A 66 18.14 -20.26 27.69
C LEU A 66 17.37 -21.45 28.28
N VAL A 67 16.68 -22.19 27.41
CA VAL A 67 15.91 -23.38 27.81
C VAL A 67 16.05 -24.40 26.68
N SER A 68 16.51 -25.59 27.01
CA SER A 68 16.58 -26.73 26.10
C SER A 68 15.52 -27.74 26.54
N PHE A 69 14.52 -27.97 25.68
CA PHE A 69 13.53 -29.01 25.91
C PHE A 69 13.53 -29.97 24.73
N TRP A 70 14.16 -31.12 24.92
CA TRP A 70 14.35 -32.22 23.96
C TRP A 70 15.02 -31.76 22.65
N LYS A 71 14.27 -31.42 21.60
CA LYS A 71 14.76 -30.98 20.27
C LYS A 71 14.55 -29.48 20.01
N ILE A 72 13.98 -28.77 20.94
CA ILE A 72 13.61 -27.36 20.78
C ILE A 72 14.45 -26.54 21.76
N THR A 73 15.37 -25.74 21.24
CA THR A 73 16.21 -24.84 22.03
C THR A 73 15.74 -23.42 21.83
N ILE A 74 15.33 -22.76 22.91
CA ILE A 74 15.05 -21.33 22.90
C ILE A 74 16.34 -20.60 23.24
N THR A 75 16.80 -19.76 22.30
CA THR A 75 18.02 -18.98 22.48
C THR A 75 17.71 -17.54 22.85
N TYR A 76 18.61 -16.90 23.62
CA TYR A 76 18.47 -15.48 23.97
C TYR A 76 18.47 -14.60 22.72
N GLU A 77 19.38 -14.87 21.80
CA GLU A 77 19.51 -14.18 20.53
C GLU A 77 18.26 -14.37 19.64
N GLY A 78 17.67 -15.57 19.69
CA GLY A 78 16.42 -15.87 19.01
C GLY A 78 15.24 -15.04 19.54
N LEU A 79 15.13 -14.91 20.87
CA LEU A 79 14.09 -14.09 21.49
C LEU A 79 14.24 -12.60 21.13
N VAL A 80 15.46 -12.07 21.24
CA VAL A 80 15.76 -10.68 20.88
C VAL A 80 15.44 -10.43 19.40
N ARG A 81 15.88 -11.32 18.51
CA ARG A 81 15.62 -11.22 17.07
C ARG A 81 14.13 -11.32 16.76
N ALA A 82 13.39 -12.18 17.45
CA ALA A 82 11.94 -12.28 17.33
C ALA A 82 11.24 -10.95 17.69
N VAL A 83 11.62 -10.31 18.81
CA VAL A 83 11.09 -9.01 19.23
C VAL A 83 11.38 -7.94 18.17
N PHE A 84 12.62 -7.87 17.66
CA PHE A 84 12.99 -6.92 16.62
C PHE A 84 12.21 -7.13 15.33
N MET A 85 12.00 -8.38 14.92
CA MET A 85 11.20 -8.68 13.73
C MET A 85 9.73 -8.28 13.91
N VAL A 86 9.15 -8.55 15.06
CA VAL A 86 7.78 -8.11 15.39
C VAL A 86 7.66 -6.59 15.34
N LEU A 87 8.61 -5.86 15.96
CA LEU A 87 8.65 -4.41 15.93
C LEU A 87 8.83 -3.87 14.49
N ARG A 88 9.75 -4.46 13.72
CA ARG A 88 9.99 -4.08 12.32
C ARG A 88 8.72 -4.22 11.48
N ILE A 89 8.08 -5.39 11.53
CA ILE A 89 6.86 -5.66 10.77
C ILE A 89 5.75 -4.70 11.22
N THR A 90 5.57 -4.48 12.51
CA THR A 90 4.56 -3.57 13.04
C THR A 90 4.78 -2.13 12.57
N MET A 91 6.03 -1.63 12.60
CA MET A 91 6.37 -0.29 12.12
C MET A 91 6.22 -0.17 10.59
N LEU A 92 6.59 -1.19 9.81
CA LEU A 92 6.36 -1.22 8.36
C LEU A 92 4.87 -1.09 8.04
N ILE A 93 4.06 -1.88 8.70
CA ILE A 93 2.60 -1.85 8.51
C ILE A 93 2.03 -0.49 8.92
N ALA A 94 2.45 0.05 10.07
CA ALA A 94 2.00 1.36 10.52
C ALA A 94 2.37 2.46 9.51
N GLY A 95 3.60 2.48 9.00
CA GLY A 95 4.04 3.44 7.98
C GLY A 95 3.26 3.34 6.67
N THR A 96 2.97 2.12 6.22
CA THR A 96 2.15 1.89 5.01
C THR A 96 0.71 2.32 5.22
N PHE A 97 0.12 2.05 6.38
CA PHE A 97 -1.22 2.53 6.71
C PHE A 97 -1.30 4.06 6.80
N LEU A 98 -0.27 4.71 7.35
CA LEU A 98 -0.20 6.17 7.35
C LEU A 98 -0.32 6.72 5.92
N LEU A 99 0.44 6.18 4.97
CA LEU A 99 0.33 6.58 3.56
C LEU A 99 -1.10 6.38 3.03
N THR A 100 -1.67 5.20 3.24
CA THR A 100 -3.00 4.84 2.72
C THR A 100 -4.11 5.73 3.29
N TYR A 101 -4.05 6.09 4.57
CA TYR A 101 -5.07 6.91 5.21
C TYR A 101 -4.88 8.43 5.02
N THR A 102 -3.66 8.88 4.73
CA THR A 102 -3.38 10.31 4.52
C THR A 102 -3.42 10.74 3.07
N THR A 103 -3.29 9.80 2.12
CA THR A 103 -3.17 10.12 0.70
C THR A 103 -4.30 9.46 -0.09
N SER A 104 -5.08 10.27 -0.83
CA SER A 104 -6.10 9.71 -1.71
C SER A 104 -5.48 8.94 -2.88
N PRO A 105 -6.14 7.87 -3.39
CA PRO A 105 -5.63 7.11 -4.53
C PRO A 105 -5.36 7.99 -5.78
N ILE A 106 -6.22 9.01 -6.01
CA ILE A 106 -6.05 9.94 -7.14
C ILE A 106 -4.79 10.80 -6.96
N ALA A 107 -4.55 11.31 -5.72
CA ALA A 107 -3.33 12.07 -5.45
C ALA A 107 -2.07 11.20 -5.57
N LEU A 108 -2.17 9.91 -5.26
CA LEU A 108 -1.07 8.97 -5.42
C LEU A 108 -0.75 8.74 -6.91
N THR A 109 -1.77 8.57 -7.77
CA THR A 109 -1.58 8.44 -9.23
C THR A 109 -0.96 9.69 -9.85
N ASP A 110 -1.39 10.88 -9.41
CA ASP A 110 -0.79 12.15 -9.87
C ASP A 110 0.68 12.28 -9.44
N ALA A 111 1.00 11.87 -8.21
CA ALA A 111 2.37 11.87 -7.71
C ALA A 111 3.26 10.86 -8.47
N MET A 112 2.72 9.68 -8.78
CA MET A 112 3.43 8.66 -9.58
C MET A 112 3.73 9.16 -10.98
N GLU A 113 2.82 9.90 -11.63
CA GLU A 113 3.06 10.47 -12.95
C GLU A 113 4.24 11.46 -12.94
N ILE A 114 4.32 12.29 -11.89
CA ILE A 114 5.43 13.24 -11.75
C ILE A 114 6.74 12.48 -11.48
N LEU A 115 6.70 11.48 -10.60
CA LEU A 115 7.88 10.69 -10.21
C LEU A 115 8.43 9.89 -11.40
N PHE A 116 7.55 9.31 -12.21
CA PHE A 116 7.91 8.55 -13.40
C PHE A 116 8.08 9.42 -14.64
N GLY A 117 7.89 10.74 -14.54
CA GLY A 117 8.12 11.69 -15.63
C GLY A 117 9.45 11.50 -16.37
N PRO A 118 10.60 11.27 -15.70
CA PRO A 118 11.87 10.98 -16.38
C PRO A 118 11.85 9.75 -17.30
N LEU A 119 10.97 8.75 -17.02
CA LEU A 119 10.83 7.55 -17.85
C LEU A 119 10.22 7.85 -19.25
N LYS A 120 9.62 9.03 -19.44
CA LYS A 120 9.20 9.49 -20.77
C LYS A 120 10.38 9.49 -21.77
N LYS A 121 11.62 9.73 -21.29
CA LYS A 121 12.84 9.65 -22.12
C LYS A 121 13.10 8.24 -22.65
N LEU A 122 12.60 7.21 -21.97
CA LEU A 122 12.65 5.80 -22.36
C LEU A 122 11.43 5.38 -23.19
N LYS A 123 10.66 6.33 -23.73
CA LYS A 123 9.42 6.11 -24.52
C LYS A 123 8.31 5.40 -23.75
N VAL A 124 8.32 5.47 -22.41
CA VAL A 124 7.23 4.92 -21.58
C VAL A 124 6.08 5.93 -21.58
N PRO A 125 4.85 5.53 -21.93
CA PRO A 125 3.67 6.40 -21.97
C PRO A 125 3.13 6.69 -20.56
N VAL A 126 3.92 7.38 -19.73
CA VAL A 126 3.63 7.61 -18.30
C VAL A 126 2.35 8.43 -18.13
N HIS A 127 2.10 9.39 -19.01
CA HIS A 127 0.90 10.21 -18.94
C HIS A 127 -0.36 9.40 -19.21
N GLU A 128 -0.34 8.59 -20.27
CA GLU A 128 -1.46 7.73 -20.67
C GLU A 128 -1.76 6.70 -19.57
N MET A 129 -0.73 6.13 -18.97
CA MET A 129 -0.87 5.21 -17.82
C MET A 129 -1.53 5.88 -16.62
N SER A 130 -1.08 7.09 -16.25
CA SER A 130 -1.65 7.85 -15.16
C SER A 130 -3.11 8.24 -15.43
N MET A 131 -3.40 8.64 -16.66
CA MET A 131 -4.75 8.96 -17.11
C MET A 131 -5.68 7.74 -17.04
N MET A 132 -5.23 6.57 -17.53
CA MET A 132 -6.00 5.31 -17.42
C MET A 132 -6.27 4.96 -15.97
N MET A 133 -5.26 5.08 -15.06
CA MET A 133 -5.43 4.83 -13.63
C MET A 133 -6.46 5.79 -13.00
N SER A 134 -6.38 7.08 -13.35
CA SER A 134 -7.33 8.08 -12.82
C SER A 134 -8.76 7.84 -13.29
N MET A 135 -8.93 7.43 -14.57
CA MET A 135 -10.24 7.04 -15.10
C MET A 135 -10.75 5.76 -14.42
N ALA A 136 -9.90 4.74 -14.28
CA ALA A 136 -10.27 3.50 -13.60
C ALA A 136 -10.75 3.77 -12.17
N LEU A 137 -10.00 4.57 -11.39
CA LEU A 137 -10.38 4.95 -10.02
C LEU A 137 -11.71 5.71 -9.97
N ARG A 138 -12.02 6.51 -11.00
CA ARG A 138 -13.28 7.22 -11.12
C ARG A 138 -14.45 6.29 -11.43
N PHE A 139 -14.22 5.26 -12.25
CA PHE A 139 -15.29 4.34 -12.66
C PHE A 139 -15.56 3.23 -11.65
N ILE A 140 -14.62 2.89 -10.76
CA ILE A 140 -14.79 1.85 -9.74
C ILE A 140 -16.12 2.02 -8.95
N PRO A 141 -16.44 3.18 -8.35
CA PRO A 141 -17.69 3.33 -7.61
C PRO A 141 -18.94 3.06 -8.49
N THR A 142 -18.93 3.58 -9.71
CA THR A 142 -20.03 3.41 -10.65
C THR A 142 -20.20 1.96 -11.08
N LEU A 143 -19.08 1.24 -11.32
CA LEU A 143 -19.13 -0.19 -11.65
C LEU A 143 -19.61 -1.05 -10.49
N ILE A 144 -19.30 -0.67 -9.25
CA ILE A 144 -19.84 -1.34 -8.05
C ILE A 144 -21.35 -1.19 -7.99
N GLU A 145 -21.86 0.04 -8.13
CA GLU A 145 -23.30 0.30 -8.15
C GLU A 145 -24.02 -0.47 -9.27
N GLU A 146 -23.41 -0.53 -10.45
CA GLU A 146 -23.94 -1.26 -11.58
C GLU A 146 -23.94 -2.77 -11.35
N THR A 147 -22.87 -3.29 -10.75
CA THR A 147 -22.77 -4.68 -10.32
C THR A 147 -23.91 -5.05 -9.36
N ASP A 148 -24.19 -4.22 -8.37
CA ASP A 148 -25.25 -4.43 -7.39
C ASP A 148 -26.62 -4.43 -8.05
N LYS A 149 -26.86 -3.54 -9.04
CA LYS A 149 -28.11 -3.51 -9.83
C LYS A 149 -28.29 -4.76 -10.66
N ILE A 150 -27.25 -5.19 -11.40
CA ILE A 150 -27.29 -6.39 -12.22
C ILE A 150 -27.46 -7.62 -11.34
N MET A 151 -26.74 -7.71 -10.20
CA MET A 151 -26.87 -8.81 -9.26
C MET A 151 -28.30 -8.93 -8.71
N SER A 152 -28.89 -7.81 -8.32
CA SER A 152 -30.27 -7.78 -7.83
C SER A 152 -31.28 -8.21 -8.91
N ALA A 153 -31.09 -7.78 -10.16
CA ALA A 153 -31.90 -8.20 -11.28
C ALA A 153 -31.77 -9.70 -11.59
N GLN A 154 -30.56 -10.24 -11.52
CA GLN A 154 -30.31 -11.67 -11.74
C GLN A 154 -30.85 -12.54 -10.58
N LYS A 155 -30.75 -12.07 -9.33
CA LYS A 155 -31.40 -12.72 -8.18
C LYS A 155 -32.92 -12.79 -8.36
N ALA A 156 -33.55 -11.74 -8.85
CA ALA A 156 -34.98 -11.70 -9.15
C ALA A 156 -35.36 -12.69 -10.28
N ARG A 157 -34.41 -13.04 -11.17
CA ARG A 157 -34.59 -14.06 -12.21
C ARG A 157 -34.29 -15.47 -11.73
N GLY A 158 -34.02 -15.68 -10.44
CA GLY A 158 -33.74 -16.97 -9.83
C GLY A 158 -32.27 -17.39 -9.86
N ALA A 159 -31.36 -16.49 -10.19
CA ALA A 159 -29.91 -16.80 -10.11
C ALA A 159 -29.48 -16.90 -8.64
N ASP A 160 -28.76 -17.98 -8.33
CA ASP A 160 -28.19 -18.23 -7.01
C ASP A 160 -26.67 -18.12 -7.07
N PHE A 161 -26.12 -17.16 -6.30
CA PHE A 161 -24.70 -16.87 -6.23
C PHE A 161 -24.03 -17.43 -4.97
N GLU A 162 -24.81 -17.97 -4.04
CA GLU A 162 -24.34 -18.31 -2.69
C GLU A 162 -24.24 -19.83 -2.47
N THR A 163 -25.12 -20.61 -3.13
CA THR A 163 -25.15 -22.06 -2.95
C THR A 163 -24.39 -22.79 -4.05
N GLY A 164 -23.99 -24.03 -3.76
CA GLY A 164 -23.31 -24.91 -4.72
C GLY A 164 -21.79 -24.95 -4.61
N ASN A 165 -21.20 -25.79 -5.47
CA ASN A 165 -19.75 -26.00 -5.55
C ASN A 165 -19.04 -24.78 -6.17
N LEU A 166 -17.73 -24.60 -5.94
CA LEU A 166 -16.92 -23.47 -6.46
C LEU A 166 -17.09 -23.26 -7.96
N ILE A 167 -17.17 -24.34 -8.74
CA ILE A 167 -17.36 -24.29 -10.19
C ILE A 167 -18.77 -23.78 -10.54
N GLN A 168 -19.81 -24.18 -9.80
CA GLN A 168 -21.18 -23.71 -10.00
C GLN A 168 -21.30 -22.21 -9.66
N ARG A 169 -20.69 -21.77 -8.57
CA ARG A 169 -20.62 -20.34 -8.22
C ARG A 169 -19.88 -19.51 -9.27
N ALA A 170 -18.76 -20.01 -9.80
CA ALA A 170 -18.05 -19.36 -10.89
C ALA A 170 -18.91 -19.23 -12.17
N LYS A 171 -19.67 -20.28 -12.53
CA LYS A 171 -20.61 -20.23 -13.65
C LYS A 171 -21.79 -19.27 -13.41
N ALA A 172 -22.26 -19.16 -12.18
CA ALA A 172 -23.32 -18.23 -11.80
C ALA A 172 -22.90 -16.75 -11.96
N LEU A 173 -21.59 -16.45 -11.93
CA LEU A 173 -21.07 -15.08 -12.16
C LEU A 173 -21.05 -14.69 -13.65
N LEU A 174 -21.10 -15.63 -14.60
CA LEU A 174 -21.08 -15.32 -16.04
C LEU A 174 -22.20 -14.36 -16.47
N PRO A 175 -23.48 -14.53 -16.03
CA PRO A 175 -24.56 -13.61 -16.34
C PRO A 175 -24.36 -12.19 -15.77
N LEU A 176 -23.46 -11.99 -14.81
CA LEU A 176 -23.08 -10.68 -14.30
C LEU A 176 -21.94 -10.08 -15.13
N LEU A 177 -20.97 -10.89 -15.53
CA LEU A 177 -19.78 -10.41 -16.24
C LEU A 177 -20.12 -9.86 -17.63
N VAL A 178 -20.96 -10.55 -18.41
CA VAL A 178 -21.29 -10.14 -19.79
C VAL A 178 -21.95 -8.74 -19.82
N PRO A 179 -23.01 -8.45 -19.05
CA PRO A 179 -23.59 -7.11 -19.03
C PRO A 179 -22.61 -6.05 -18.53
N LEU A 180 -21.77 -6.36 -17.54
CA LEU A 180 -20.75 -5.42 -17.03
C LEU A 180 -19.71 -5.08 -18.10
N PHE A 181 -19.22 -6.07 -18.87
CA PHE A 181 -18.31 -5.81 -19.98
C PHE A 181 -18.96 -4.93 -21.05
N VAL A 182 -20.19 -5.23 -21.46
CA VAL A 182 -20.92 -4.44 -22.46
C VAL A 182 -21.08 -3.00 -21.98
N SER A 183 -21.45 -2.80 -20.72
CA SER A 183 -21.56 -1.46 -20.12
C SER A 183 -20.22 -0.74 -20.06
N ALA A 184 -19.16 -1.42 -19.65
CA ALA A 184 -17.81 -0.86 -19.58
C ALA A 184 -17.31 -0.40 -20.98
N PHE A 185 -17.50 -1.21 -22.01
CA PHE A 185 -17.14 -0.83 -23.38
C PHE A 185 -17.95 0.36 -23.88
N ARG A 186 -19.28 0.36 -23.65
CA ARG A 186 -20.12 1.50 -24.01
C ARG A 186 -19.65 2.81 -23.36
N ARG A 187 -19.30 2.77 -22.08
CA ARG A 187 -18.74 3.93 -21.37
C ARG A 187 -17.38 4.36 -21.91
N ALA A 188 -16.54 3.39 -22.32
CA ALA A 188 -15.26 3.70 -22.93
C ALA A 188 -15.46 4.41 -24.27
N ASP A 189 -16.41 3.94 -25.10
CA ASP A 189 -16.73 4.59 -26.38
C ASP A 189 -17.31 5.99 -26.17
N GLU A 190 -18.27 6.16 -25.26
CA GLU A 190 -18.84 7.46 -24.91
C GLU A 190 -17.77 8.44 -24.43
N LEU A 191 -16.83 7.96 -23.59
CA LEU A 191 -15.71 8.77 -23.10
C LEU A 191 -14.74 9.13 -24.23
N ALA A 192 -14.41 8.18 -25.14
CA ALA A 192 -13.56 8.42 -26.27
C ALA A 192 -14.14 9.52 -27.18
N VAL A 193 -15.41 9.41 -27.55
CA VAL A 193 -16.12 10.45 -28.33
C VAL A 193 -16.12 11.79 -27.62
N ALA A 194 -16.38 11.80 -26.30
CA ALA A 194 -16.37 13.05 -25.52
C ALA A 194 -14.96 13.69 -25.46
N MET A 195 -13.90 12.88 -25.47
CA MET A 195 -12.52 13.36 -25.52
C MET A 195 -12.16 13.91 -26.90
N GLU A 196 -12.56 13.22 -27.97
CA GLU A 196 -12.38 13.70 -29.34
C GLU A 196 -13.10 15.04 -29.58
N CYS A 197 -14.34 15.16 -29.14
CA CYS A 197 -15.11 16.41 -29.19
C CYS A 197 -14.46 17.58 -28.43
N ARG A 198 -13.63 17.27 -27.43
CA ARG A 198 -12.83 18.26 -26.69
C ARG A 198 -11.41 18.46 -27.26
N CYS A 199 -11.16 17.95 -28.45
CA CYS A 199 -9.88 18.06 -29.16
C CYS A 199 -8.72 17.48 -28.31
N TYR A 200 -8.93 16.33 -27.68
CA TYR A 200 -7.86 15.67 -26.95
C TYR A 200 -6.84 15.03 -27.89
N HIS A 201 -5.58 15.46 -27.84
CA HIS A 201 -4.49 15.00 -28.69
C HIS A 201 -3.32 14.38 -27.86
N GLY A 202 -3.63 13.75 -26.74
CA GLY A 202 -2.60 13.17 -25.86
C GLY A 202 -1.96 14.18 -24.91
N ASP A 203 -0.66 14.00 -24.62
CA ASP A 203 0.08 14.81 -23.64
C ASP A 203 0.56 16.17 -24.17
N GLN A 204 0.48 16.43 -25.48
CA GLN A 204 1.06 17.63 -26.10
C GLN A 204 0.20 18.87 -25.83
N GLY A 205 0.83 19.92 -25.27
CA GLY A 205 0.20 21.24 -25.10
C GLY A 205 -0.86 21.30 -23.98
N ARG A 206 -0.98 20.30 -23.14
CA ARG A 206 -1.99 20.25 -22.08
C ARG A 206 -1.50 20.84 -20.76
N THR A 207 -2.34 21.67 -20.14
CA THR A 207 -2.16 22.15 -18.76
C THR A 207 -3.04 21.34 -17.80
N ARG A 208 -2.58 21.14 -16.57
CA ARG A 208 -3.36 20.49 -15.51
C ARG A 208 -4.16 21.52 -14.73
N MET A 209 -5.43 21.24 -14.49
CA MET A 209 -6.27 22.09 -13.65
C MET A 209 -5.82 22.09 -12.18
N LYS A 210 -5.36 20.95 -11.67
CA LYS A 210 -4.81 20.83 -10.32
C LYS A 210 -3.35 20.39 -10.45
N GLN A 211 -2.45 21.29 -10.12
CA GLN A 211 -1.01 21.02 -10.12
C GLN A 211 -0.54 20.71 -8.71
N LEU A 212 0.31 19.67 -8.60
CA LEU A 212 1.06 19.44 -7.37
C LEU A 212 2.22 20.42 -7.32
N GLU A 213 2.15 21.37 -6.40
CA GLU A 213 3.19 22.38 -6.20
C GLU A 213 4.13 21.92 -5.09
N TRP A 214 5.42 22.03 -5.36
CA TRP A 214 6.46 21.79 -4.37
C TRP A 214 6.50 22.97 -3.39
N ARG A 215 6.29 22.69 -2.09
CA ARG A 215 6.30 23.69 -1.04
C ARG A 215 7.51 23.53 -0.13
N MET A 216 7.90 24.59 0.56
CA MET A 216 8.98 24.57 1.56
C MET A 216 8.79 23.45 2.61
N ARG A 217 7.54 23.11 2.95
CA ARG A 217 7.21 22.00 3.87
C ARG A 217 7.68 20.64 3.34
N ASP A 218 7.62 20.44 2.02
CA ASP A 218 8.02 19.18 1.36
C ASP A 218 9.54 19.02 1.39
N THR A 219 10.26 20.15 1.18
CA THR A 219 11.73 20.20 1.29
C THR A 219 12.18 19.91 2.72
N LEU A 220 11.55 20.55 3.71
CA LEU A 220 11.85 20.31 5.13
C LEU A 220 11.56 18.86 5.53
N ALA A 221 10.44 18.30 5.04
CA ALA A 221 10.10 16.92 5.28
C ALA A 221 11.13 15.97 4.67
N LEU A 222 11.61 16.22 3.43
CA LEU A 222 12.66 15.44 2.79
C LEU A 222 13.98 15.52 3.52
N LEU A 223 14.40 16.73 3.93
CA LEU A 223 15.62 16.93 4.71
C LEU A 223 15.55 16.18 6.04
N TRP A 224 14.41 16.24 6.73
CA TRP A 224 14.21 15.49 7.96
C TRP A 224 14.28 13.97 7.73
N GLY A 225 13.64 13.46 6.67
CA GLY A 225 13.73 12.06 6.32
C GLY A 225 15.15 11.61 5.95
N ALA A 226 15.88 12.44 5.21
CA ALA A 226 17.29 12.19 4.89
C ALA A 226 18.18 12.19 6.14
N LEU A 227 17.93 13.09 7.08
CA LEU A 227 18.63 13.18 8.37
C LEU A 227 18.37 11.93 9.21
N VAL A 228 17.12 11.47 9.28
CA VAL A 228 16.76 10.21 9.96
C VAL A 228 17.49 9.03 9.31
N LEU A 229 17.48 8.92 7.99
CA LEU A 229 18.17 7.85 7.27
C LEU A 229 19.69 7.89 7.53
N ALA A 230 20.32 9.07 7.43
CA ALA A 230 21.74 9.25 7.70
C ALA A 230 22.06 8.89 9.16
N GLY A 231 21.25 9.33 10.11
CA GLY A 231 21.37 8.99 11.52
C GLY A 231 21.31 7.47 11.76
N MET A 232 20.40 6.76 11.08
CA MET A 232 20.31 5.29 11.16
C MET A 232 21.56 4.60 10.61
N ILE A 233 22.08 5.07 9.47
CA ILE A 233 23.30 4.52 8.87
C ILE A 233 24.52 4.74 9.81
N VAL A 234 24.59 5.90 10.44
CA VAL A 234 25.66 6.21 11.39
C VAL A 234 25.53 5.34 12.63
N LEU A 235 24.34 5.23 13.24
CA LEU A 235 24.08 4.38 14.40
C LEU A 235 24.37 2.90 14.11
N SER A 236 24.01 2.42 12.92
CA SER A 236 24.31 1.04 12.48
C SER A 236 25.83 0.79 12.38
N ARG A 237 26.61 1.78 11.92
CA ARG A 237 28.08 1.67 11.84
C ARG A 237 28.81 1.72 13.17
N PHE A 238 28.29 2.47 14.14
CA PHE A 238 28.93 2.59 15.47
C PHE A 238 28.59 1.44 16.41
N GLY A 239 27.72 0.50 16.01
CA GLY A 239 27.41 -0.70 16.80
C GLY A 239 26.66 -0.43 18.11
N LEU A 240 26.09 0.77 18.28
CA LEU A 240 25.33 1.24 19.45
C LEU A 240 23.84 0.88 19.36
#